data_76edd5a4c3d27a53062331733156928d
#
_entry.id   76edd5a4c3d27a53062331733156928d
#
_cell.length_a   1.000
_cell.length_b   1.000
_cell.length_c   1.000
_cell.angle_alpha   90.00
_cell.angle_beta   90.00
_cell.angle_gamma   90.00
#
_symmetry.space_group_name_H-M   'P 1'
#
loop_
_entity.id
_entity.type
_entity.pdbx_description
1 polymer ?
#
loop_
_entity_poly.entity_id
_entity_poly.type
_entity_poly.pdbx_seq_one_letter_code
_entity_poly.pdbx_strand_id
1 'polypeptide(L)'
;GIGNPSNVSLNSFFWHDRIPTDATRAISVTTGTYNARLYYKVTFKTNLSDYRTLASNLLTTNNYSLSLNATTLGLVQGEYVTDVRFEFGTVPSGFASVVKPTMRVQVLGTVSNGYQIINRADVGGKYLNEWETAKATWVTTVRRFNSIPLPKTGY
;
A
#
# COMPACT_ATOMS: atom_id res chain seq x y z
N GLY A 1 6.50 8.05 -5.77
CA GLY A 1 7.30 7.06 -5.07
C GLY A 1 7.57 7.43 -3.64
N ILE A 2 8.22 6.54 -2.93
CA ILE A 2 8.64 6.75 -1.54
C ILE A 2 10.02 7.40 -1.56
N GLY A 3 10.22 8.47 -0.79
CA GLY A 3 11.54 9.08 -0.72
C GLY A 3 11.67 10.15 0.35
N ASN A 4 12.91 10.43 0.67
CA ASN A 4 13.32 11.55 1.52
C ASN A 4 14.07 12.58 0.67
N PRO A 5 13.38 13.57 0.11
CA PRO A 5 14.01 14.58 -0.74
C PRO A 5 14.76 15.66 0.05
N SER A 6 14.71 15.60 1.37
CA SER A 6 15.41 16.57 2.21
C SER A 6 16.92 16.36 2.19
N ASN A 7 17.67 17.33 2.65
CA ASN A 7 19.13 17.26 2.74
C ASN A 7 19.64 16.72 4.08
N VAL A 8 18.76 16.11 4.87
CA VAL A 8 19.08 15.53 6.18
C VAL A 8 18.54 14.11 6.27
N SER A 9 19.12 13.29 7.12
CA SER A 9 18.57 12.00 7.50
C SER A 9 17.27 12.19 8.29
N LEU A 10 16.32 11.28 8.11
CA LEU A 10 15.07 11.27 8.85
C LEU A 10 14.95 9.99 9.66
N ASN A 11 14.51 10.11 10.91
CA ASN A 11 14.24 8.99 11.80
C ASN A 11 12.78 8.56 11.68
N SER A 12 12.48 7.34 12.08
CA SER A 12 11.10 6.80 12.07
C SER A 12 10.41 7.00 10.72
N PHE A 13 11.18 6.84 9.64
CA PHE A 13 10.68 7.07 8.29
C PHE A 13 9.68 5.99 7.92
N PHE A 14 8.55 6.40 7.37
CA PHE A 14 7.46 5.48 7.03
C PHE A 14 6.80 5.87 5.71
N TRP A 15 6.17 4.87 5.12
CA TRP A 15 5.15 5.05 4.09
C TRP A 15 3.87 4.36 4.58
N HIS A 16 2.75 5.06 4.46
CA HIS A 16 1.46 4.58 4.93
C HIS A 16 0.44 4.67 3.79
N ASP A 17 -0.11 3.55 3.39
CA ASP A 17 -1.16 3.47 2.39
C ASP A 17 -2.49 3.10 3.07
N ARG A 18 -3.50 3.91 2.81
CA ARG A 18 -4.88 3.66 3.26
C ARG A 18 -5.64 3.02 2.12
N ILE A 19 -6.03 1.77 2.33
CA ILE A 19 -6.82 1.03 1.34
C ILE A 19 -8.20 1.67 1.24
N PRO A 20 -8.68 2.02 0.03
CA PRO A 20 -10.03 2.56 -0.15
C PRO A 20 -11.07 1.44 -0.01
N THR A 21 -11.40 1.08 1.23
CA THR A 21 -12.21 -0.10 1.56
C THR A 21 -13.69 0.08 1.32
N ASP A 22 -14.13 1.29 1.02
CA ASP A 22 -15.48 1.55 0.51
C ASP A 22 -15.71 0.89 -0.87
N ALA A 23 -14.64 0.67 -1.63
CA ALA A 23 -14.72 0.18 -2.99
C ALA A 23 -13.83 -1.02 -3.30
N THR A 24 -12.85 -1.34 -2.43
CA THR A 24 -11.83 -2.36 -2.73
C THR A 24 -11.50 -3.24 -1.54
N ARG A 25 -10.85 -4.37 -1.85
CA ARG A 25 -10.17 -5.23 -0.87
C ARG A 25 -8.75 -5.46 -1.35
N ALA A 26 -7.78 -5.35 -0.44
CA ALA A 26 -6.38 -5.57 -0.76
C ALA A 26 -6.11 -7.05 -1.06
N ILE A 27 -5.31 -7.30 -2.08
CA ILE A 27 -4.87 -8.65 -2.48
C ILE A 27 -3.41 -8.85 -2.09
N SER A 28 -2.55 -7.93 -2.50
CA SER A 28 -1.12 -8.03 -2.26
C SER A 28 -0.45 -6.65 -2.38
N VAL A 29 0.74 -6.55 -1.83
CA VAL A 29 1.61 -5.40 -2.00
C VAL A 29 2.98 -5.88 -2.48
N THR A 30 3.55 -5.19 -3.46
CA THR A 30 4.95 -5.33 -3.82
C THR A 30 5.72 -4.18 -3.19
N THR A 31 6.86 -4.51 -2.58
CA THR A 31 7.56 -3.53 -1.73
C THR A 31 8.43 -2.55 -2.51
N GLY A 32 8.75 -2.87 -3.76
CA GLY A 32 9.67 -2.08 -4.55
C GLY A 32 11.12 -2.26 -4.10
N THR A 33 12.01 -1.49 -4.71
CA THR A 33 13.43 -1.41 -4.35
C THR A 33 13.84 0.04 -4.14
N TYR A 34 14.95 0.24 -3.41
CA TYR A 34 15.38 1.56 -2.95
C TYR A 34 16.88 1.75 -3.20
N ASN A 35 17.31 2.98 -3.24
CA ASN A 35 18.69 3.36 -3.58
C ASN A 35 19.70 3.25 -2.42
N ALA A 36 19.24 2.91 -1.22
CA ALA A 36 20.10 2.64 -0.08
C ALA A 36 19.71 1.30 0.56
N ARG A 37 20.71 0.54 1.00
CA ARG A 37 20.52 -0.77 1.60
C ARG A 37 20.19 -0.64 3.08
N LEU A 38 18.95 -0.96 3.44
CA LEU A 38 18.41 -0.92 4.80
C LEU A 38 17.57 -2.17 5.05
N TYR A 39 17.39 -2.50 6.34
CA TYR A 39 16.38 -3.45 6.76
C TYR A 39 15.14 -2.68 7.22
N TYR A 40 13.96 -3.23 6.91
CA TYR A 40 12.71 -2.62 7.29
C TYR A 40 11.63 -3.67 7.54
N LYS A 41 10.49 -3.23 8.05
CA LYS A 41 9.33 -4.08 8.25
C LYS A 41 8.10 -3.49 7.59
N VAL A 42 7.15 -4.36 7.30
CA VAL A 42 5.82 -4.01 6.82
C VAL A 42 4.81 -4.45 7.87
N THR A 43 3.92 -3.55 8.21
CA THR A 43 2.81 -3.79 9.13
C THR A 43 1.49 -3.54 8.42
N PHE A 44 0.42 -4.12 8.94
CA PHE A 44 -0.92 -3.91 8.41
C PHE A 44 -1.93 -3.75 9.53
N LYS A 45 -2.98 -3.03 9.26
CA LYS A 45 -4.12 -2.84 10.14
C LYS A 45 -5.37 -3.36 9.45
N THR A 46 -6.35 -3.80 10.24
CA THR A 46 -7.65 -4.24 9.74
C THR A 46 -8.76 -3.39 10.35
N ASN A 47 -9.98 -3.58 9.85
CA ASN A 47 -11.16 -2.94 10.43
C ASN A 47 -11.47 -3.41 11.87
N LEU A 48 -10.89 -4.52 12.31
CA LEU A 48 -11.15 -5.11 13.62
C LEU A 48 -9.95 -5.09 14.56
N SER A 49 -8.75 -4.80 14.07
CA SER A 49 -7.54 -4.83 14.89
C SER A 49 -6.54 -3.76 14.49
N ASP A 50 -5.73 -3.36 15.46
CA ASP A 50 -4.61 -2.44 15.27
C ASP A 50 -3.46 -3.11 14.50
N TYR A 51 -2.37 -2.36 14.27
CA TYR A 51 -1.25 -2.82 13.45
C TYR A 51 -0.62 -4.11 13.96
N ARG A 52 -0.35 -5.00 13.03
CA ARG A 52 0.38 -6.26 13.22
C ARG A 52 1.49 -6.34 12.19
N THR A 53 2.57 -7.03 12.52
CA THR A 53 3.66 -7.26 11.57
C THR A 53 3.22 -8.22 10.47
N LEU A 54 3.38 -7.79 9.22
CA LEU A 54 3.20 -8.64 8.04
C LEU A 54 4.50 -9.38 7.71
N ALA A 55 5.59 -8.64 7.67
CA ALA A 55 6.92 -9.17 7.41
C ALA A 55 7.98 -8.25 8.03
N SER A 56 9.08 -8.82 8.49
CA SER A 56 10.18 -8.09 9.11
C SER A 56 11.52 -8.50 8.49
N ASN A 57 12.57 -7.74 8.79
CA ASN A 57 13.91 -7.96 8.25
C ASN A 57 13.95 -8.02 6.72
N LEU A 58 13.14 -7.20 6.09
CA LEU A 58 13.13 -7.06 4.64
C LEU A 58 14.28 -6.15 4.20
N LEU A 59 14.91 -6.50 3.09
CA LEU A 59 15.96 -5.68 2.49
C LEU A 59 15.37 -4.75 1.44
N THR A 60 15.74 -3.48 1.51
CA THR A 60 15.32 -2.46 0.54
C THR A 60 15.81 -2.72 -0.88
N THR A 61 16.82 -3.57 -1.05
CA THR A 61 17.35 -3.95 -2.37
C THR A 61 16.55 -5.07 -3.03
N ASN A 62 15.64 -5.72 -2.29
CA ASN A 62 14.80 -6.80 -2.82
C ASN A 62 13.36 -6.32 -2.97
N ASN A 63 12.71 -6.76 -4.04
CA ASN A 63 11.31 -6.49 -4.29
C ASN A 63 10.49 -7.70 -3.86
N TYR A 64 9.77 -7.58 -2.75
CA TYR A 64 8.96 -8.67 -2.21
C TYR A 64 7.52 -8.51 -2.66
N SER A 65 6.84 -9.64 -2.83
CA SER A 65 5.39 -9.69 -3.00
C SER A 65 4.79 -10.29 -1.72
N LEU A 66 3.98 -9.49 -1.02
CA LEU A 66 3.39 -9.86 0.27
C LEU A 66 1.88 -9.97 0.10
N SER A 67 1.31 -11.11 0.49
CA SER A 67 -0.14 -11.31 0.44
C SER A 67 -0.84 -10.50 1.51
N LEU A 68 -1.93 -9.84 1.12
CA LEU A 68 -2.87 -9.15 2.03
C LEU A 68 -4.24 -9.82 2.01
N ASN A 69 -4.30 -11.03 1.46
CA ASN A 69 -5.53 -11.80 1.36
C ASN A 69 -5.95 -12.28 2.76
N ALA A 70 -7.23 -12.16 3.06
CA ALA A 70 -7.80 -12.54 4.35
C ALA A 70 -7.50 -14.00 4.73
N THR A 71 -7.56 -14.92 3.77
CA THR A 71 -7.27 -16.33 4.00
C THR A 71 -5.82 -16.54 4.40
N THR A 72 -4.88 -15.95 3.69
CA THR A 72 -3.44 -16.06 3.98
C THR A 72 -3.08 -15.45 5.32
N LEU A 73 -3.72 -14.33 5.69
CA LEU A 73 -3.47 -13.63 6.95
C LEU A 73 -4.24 -14.23 8.13
N GLY A 74 -5.11 -15.21 7.90
CA GLY A 74 -5.92 -15.81 8.95
C GLY A 74 -6.95 -14.86 9.54
N LEU A 75 -7.47 -13.91 8.76
CA LEU A 75 -8.48 -12.97 9.21
C LEU A 75 -9.83 -13.67 9.40
N VAL A 76 -10.61 -13.17 10.35
CA VAL A 76 -11.96 -13.68 10.60
C VAL A 76 -12.94 -13.17 9.53
N GLN A 77 -14.11 -13.77 9.45
CA GLN A 77 -15.15 -13.33 8.52
C GLN A 77 -15.50 -11.86 8.76
N GLY A 78 -15.55 -11.07 7.71
CA GLY A 78 -15.84 -9.64 7.77
C GLY A 78 -14.64 -8.77 8.15
N GLU A 79 -13.49 -9.36 8.40
CA GLU A 79 -12.25 -8.65 8.65
C GLU A 79 -11.47 -8.48 7.34
N TYR A 80 -10.94 -7.28 7.11
CA TYR A 80 -10.15 -6.97 5.93
C TYR A 80 -9.09 -5.91 6.25
N VAL A 81 -8.03 -5.89 5.45
CA VAL A 81 -6.93 -4.93 5.61
C VAL A 81 -7.41 -3.54 5.23
N THR A 82 -7.15 -2.57 6.11
CA THR A 82 -7.50 -1.16 5.89
C THR A 82 -6.28 -0.29 5.63
N ASP A 83 -5.13 -0.66 6.18
CA ASP A 83 -3.91 0.14 6.15
C ASP A 83 -2.69 -0.78 6.01
N VAL A 84 -1.70 -0.30 5.27
CA VAL A 84 -0.37 -0.92 5.17
C VAL A 84 0.67 0.14 5.47
N ARG A 85 1.66 -0.19 6.29
CA ARG A 85 2.78 0.70 6.59
C ARG A 85 4.10 0.01 6.30
N PHE A 86 5.00 0.74 5.63
CA PHE A 86 6.41 0.38 5.54
C PHE A 86 7.15 1.21 6.59
N GLU A 87 7.85 0.56 7.50
CA GLU A 87 8.56 1.22 8.60
C GLU A 87 10.07 1.00 8.41
N PHE A 88 10.74 2.05 7.95
CA PHE A 88 12.14 1.97 7.52
C PHE A 88 13.14 2.33 8.63
N GLY A 89 12.69 2.94 9.71
CA GLY A 89 13.59 3.50 10.71
C GLY A 89 14.31 4.74 10.19
N THR A 90 15.62 4.81 10.37
CA THR A 90 16.42 5.94 9.90
C THR A 90 16.79 5.76 8.43
N VAL A 91 16.50 6.76 7.61
CA VAL A 91 16.86 6.79 6.21
C VAL A 91 17.76 7.98 5.90
N PRO A 92 18.74 7.82 4.98
CA PRO A 92 19.62 8.92 4.62
C PRO A 92 18.90 9.98 3.77
N SER A 93 19.51 11.15 3.70
CA SER A 93 19.15 12.15 2.70
C SER A 93 19.21 11.53 1.30
N GLY A 94 18.22 11.85 0.48
CA GLY A 94 18.14 11.33 -0.89
C GLY A 94 17.66 9.87 -0.99
N PHE A 95 17.29 9.24 0.12
CA PHE A 95 16.67 7.91 0.09
C PHE A 95 15.44 7.95 -0.81
N ALA A 96 15.36 7.03 -1.76
CA ALA A 96 14.25 7.00 -2.72
C ALA A 96 14.02 5.61 -3.28
N SER A 97 12.77 5.34 -3.64
CA SER A 97 12.42 4.14 -4.39
C SER A 97 13.01 4.20 -5.81
N VAL A 98 13.62 3.10 -6.22
CA VAL A 98 14.07 2.86 -7.60
C VAL A 98 12.94 2.17 -8.37
N VAL A 99 12.43 1.07 -7.82
CA VAL A 99 11.18 0.45 -8.25
C VAL A 99 10.12 0.83 -7.24
N LYS A 100 9.03 1.42 -7.70
CA LYS A 100 7.96 1.88 -6.83
C LYS A 100 7.19 0.69 -6.25
N PRO A 101 6.76 0.77 -4.99
CA PRO A 101 5.83 -0.22 -4.46
C PRO A 101 4.49 -0.15 -5.20
N THR A 102 3.82 -1.28 -5.28
CA THR A 102 2.51 -1.38 -5.91
C THR A 102 1.53 -2.09 -4.99
N MET A 103 0.30 -1.64 -4.98
CA MET A 103 -0.80 -2.26 -4.25
C MET A 103 -1.76 -2.89 -5.25
N ARG A 104 -1.98 -4.19 -5.11
CA ARG A 104 -2.99 -4.89 -5.90
C ARG A 104 -4.26 -5.02 -5.08
N VAL A 105 -5.36 -4.58 -5.65
CA VAL A 105 -6.67 -4.60 -5.00
C VAL A 105 -7.72 -5.22 -5.92
N GLN A 106 -8.77 -5.75 -5.32
CA GLN A 106 -9.96 -6.19 -6.04
C GLN A 106 -11.08 -5.19 -5.81
N VAL A 107 -11.69 -4.72 -6.89
CA VAL A 107 -12.85 -3.84 -6.81
C VAL A 107 -14.07 -4.65 -6.39
N LEU A 108 -14.82 -4.16 -5.38
CA LEU A 108 -16.02 -4.83 -4.91
C LEU A 108 -17.09 -4.89 -6.01
N GLY A 109 -17.80 -6.02 -6.07
CA GLY A 109 -18.84 -6.23 -7.06
C GLY A 109 -20.03 -5.27 -6.94
N THR A 110 -20.21 -4.65 -5.77
CA THR A 110 -21.26 -3.68 -5.49
C THR A 110 -20.96 -2.27 -6.00
N VAL A 111 -19.73 -2.01 -6.44
CA VAL A 111 -19.30 -0.68 -6.90
C VAL A 111 -19.80 -0.45 -8.32
N SER A 112 -20.48 0.68 -8.52
CA SER A 112 -21.06 1.03 -9.82
C SER A 112 -20.01 1.56 -10.78
N ASN A 113 -20.34 1.45 -12.07
CA ASN A 113 -19.57 2.11 -13.12
C ASN A 113 -19.56 3.62 -12.89
N GLY A 114 -18.40 4.24 -13.04
CA GLY A 114 -18.20 5.66 -12.80
C GLY A 114 -17.89 6.04 -11.37
N TYR A 115 -17.94 5.12 -10.41
CA TYR A 115 -17.56 5.38 -9.03
C TYR A 115 -16.09 5.81 -8.97
N GLN A 116 -15.81 6.84 -8.18
CA GLN A 116 -14.45 7.34 -8.00
C GLN A 116 -13.84 6.75 -6.74
N ILE A 117 -12.78 5.96 -6.93
CA ILE A 117 -12.00 5.41 -5.83
C ILE A 117 -10.91 6.39 -5.47
N ILE A 118 -10.91 6.87 -4.23
CA ILE A 118 -9.92 7.81 -3.73
C ILE A 118 -8.88 7.04 -2.92
N ASN A 119 -7.66 7.02 -3.42
CA ASN A 119 -6.52 6.38 -2.75
C ASN A 119 -5.69 7.45 -2.05
N ARG A 120 -5.29 7.19 -0.79
CA ARG A 120 -4.52 8.12 0.03
C ARG A 120 -3.30 7.43 0.61
N ALA A 121 -2.17 8.10 0.50
CA ALA A 121 -0.93 7.65 1.13
C ALA A 121 -0.21 8.85 1.75
N ASP A 122 0.54 8.60 2.78
CA ASP A 122 1.44 9.57 3.38
C ASP A 122 2.82 8.95 3.61
N VAL A 123 3.82 9.80 3.53
CA VAL A 123 5.22 9.44 3.74
C VAL A 123 5.83 10.49 4.64
N GLY A 124 6.73 10.07 5.50
CA GLY A 124 7.40 11.04 6.36
C GLY A 124 8.37 10.40 7.34
N GLY A 125 9.01 11.26 8.10
CA GLY A 125 9.94 10.90 9.15
C GLY A 125 10.15 12.06 10.09
N LYS A 126 11.02 11.86 11.08
CA LYS A 126 11.34 12.87 12.09
C LYS A 126 12.73 13.45 11.87
N TYR A 127 12.83 14.76 12.01
CA TYR A 127 14.08 15.48 12.14
C TYR A 127 14.01 16.35 13.40
N LEU A 128 14.96 16.18 14.31
CA LEU A 128 14.99 16.90 15.60
C LEU A 128 13.62 16.84 16.34
N ASN A 129 13.03 15.65 16.41
CA ASN A 129 11.73 15.36 17.02
C ASN A 129 10.51 16.02 16.35
N GLU A 130 10.68 16.63 15.20
CA GLU A 130 9.56 17.16 14.41
C GLU A 130 9.27 16.29 13.19
N TRP A 131 7.98 16.06 12.93
CA TRP A 131 7.54 15.30 11.78
C TRP A 131 7.64 16.13 10.49
N GLU A 132 8.28 15.54 9.49
CA GLU A 132 8.27 16.01 8.11
C GLU A 132 7.44 15.02 7.31
N THR A 133 6.28 15.45 6.82
CA THR A 133 5.34 14.56 6.13
C THR A 133 4.88 15.14 4.81
N ALA A 134 4.59 14.25 3.88
CA ALA A 134 3.95 14.56 2.61
C ALA A 134 2.80 13.60 2.36
N LYS A 135 1.75 14.10 1.71
CA LYS A 135 0.55 13.31 1.39
C LYS A 135 0.38 13.22 -0.12
N ALA A 136 -0.12 12.09 -0.57
CA ALA A 136 -0.50 11.88 -1.94
C ALA A 136 -1.94 11.36 -1.99
N THR A 137 -2.70 11.88 -2.93
CA THR A 137 -4.07 11.43 -3.20
C THR A 137 -4.21 11.26 -4.71
N TRP A 138 -4.78 10.15 -5.13
CA TRP A 138 -5.12 9.94 -6.52
C TRP A 138 -6.48 9.28 -6.64
N VAL A 139 -7.11 9.52 -7.77
CA VAL A 139 -8.48 9.06 -8.04
C VAL A 139 -8.46 8.09 -9.19
N THR A 140 -9.09 6.94 -9.01
CA THR A 140 -9.32 5.97 -10.07
C THR A 140 -10.83 5.86 -10.30
N THR A 141 -11.25 6.00 -11.55
CA THR A 141 -12.65 5.83 -11.93
C THR A 141 -12.90 4.36 -12.28
N VAL A 142 -13.90 3.76 -11.67
CA VAL A 142 -14.28 2.38 -11.95
C VAL A 142 -14.93 2.33 -13.33
N ARG A 143 -14.41 1.46 -14.18
CA ARG A 143 -14.98 1.15 -15.47
C ARG A 143 -15.36 -0.32 -15.50
N ARG A 144 -16.66 -0.58 -15.54
CA ARG A 144 -17.17 -1.93 -15.72
C ARG A 144 -17.62 -2.09 -17.15
N PHE A 145 -17.17 -3.14 -17.78
CA PHE A 145 -17.73 -3.51 -19.04
C PHE A 145 -19.18 -3.89 -18.83
N ASN A 146 -20.09 -3.24 -19.60
CA ASN A 146 -21.42 -3.76 -19.71
C ASN A 146 -21.29 -5.20 -20.17
N SER A 147 -21.82 -6.13 -19.37
CA SER A 147 -21.95 -7.48 -19.80
C SER A 147 -23.02 -7.56 -20.92
N ILE A 148 -22.66 -7.09 -22.11
CA ILE A 148 -23.41 -7.50 -23.28
C ILE A 148 -23.08 -8.98 -23.42
N PRO A 149 -24.09 -9.87 -23.30
CA PRO A 149 -23.84 -11.28 -23.54
C PRO A 149 -23.17 -11.41 -24.91
N LEU A 150 -22.03 -12.05 -24.93
CA LEU A 150 -21.44 -12.40 -26.21
C LEU A 150 -22.49 -13.12 -27.03
N PRO A 151 -22.62 -12.81 -28.33
CA PRO A 151 -23.49 -13.58 -29.19
C PRO A 151 -23.10 -15.04 -28.99
N LYS A 152 -24.06 -15.89 -28.73
CA LYS A 152 -23.81 -17.32 -28.56
C LYS A 152 -23.37 -17.85 -29.91
N THR A 153 -22.06 -18.00 -30.05
CA THR A 153 -21.51 -18.64 -31.26
C THR A 153 -21.61 -20.15 -31.11
N GLY A 154 -21.85 -20.84 -32.22
CA GLY A 154 -22.03 -22.29 -32.22
C GLY A 154 -23.40 -22.72 -31.70
N TYR A 155 -24.24 -21.80 -31.60
CA TYR A 155 -25.64 -22.04 -31.31
C TYR A 155 -26.39 -22.43 -32.56
#